data_a8849988152791f92848d165f6d04bb8
#
_entry.id   a8849988152791f92848d165f6d04bb8
#
_cell.length_a   1.000
_cell.length_b   1.000
_cell.length_c   1.000
_cell.angle_alpha   90.00
_cell.angle_beta   90.00
_cell.angle_gamma   90.00
#
_symmetry.space_group_name_H-M   'P 1'
#
loop_
_entity.id
_entity.type
_entity.pdbx_description
1 polymer ?
#
loop_
_entity_poly.entity_id
_entity_poly.type
_entity_poly.pdbx_seq_one_letter_code
_entity_poly.pdbx_strand_id
1 'polypeptide(L)'
;MLPDAFASFGLYSTPRVVARLLSPLVVASLLSCSMPARAQVETPAQAGAPALAQRFDGLWEAAPPPAGTVLRYTLDGTEPAKDSGAWLASVDVPPGYVLKVRAFSADGTAAGGVATRETPLPPGTARTASTLVPVTQNRDWRVYDWKERHAAAVALMRERRPEIVMLGDSITHFWGGEPVGGRRNGAAEWDRFFAGRRVVNLGYGWDRTENVLWRLTHGEFDDVTPAVVVVMIGTNNIGRNTPDEIAAGVEAICSTIHERSPQTRVLLLGLFPRGERPNPARDTVGEVNRRLATLEGRHGITYLDIGTAFVSADGTISKDVMYDFLHPSAKGYDLWASAMSGTLERLLQAPASPARE
;
A
#
# COMPACT_ATOMS: atom_id res chain seq x y z
N MET A 1 42.74 -38.05 41.12
CA MET A 1 44.18 -37.77 40.96
C MET A 1 44.25 -36.48 40.10
N LEU A 2 44.51 -35.40 40.81
CA LEU A 2 45.12 -34.17 40.30
C LEU A 2 46.61 -34.35 40.29
N PRO A 3 47.49 -33.63 39.60
CA PRO A 3 47.82 -32.22 39.93
C PRO A 3 47.93 -31.31 38.72
N ASP A 4 47.54 -30.00 38.80
CA ASP A 4 48.31 -28.85 39.28
C ASP A 4 49.64 -28.57 38.59
N ALA A 5 49.82 -27.36 38.03
CA ALA A 5 50.79 -26.32 38.30
C ALA A 5 50.78 -25.20 37.26
N PHE A 6 50.39 -23.98 37.64
CA PHE A 6 51.17 -22.78 37.99
C PHE A 6 52.00 -22.16 36.87
N ALA A 7 51.59 -20.96 36.48
CA ALA A 7 52.13 -19.61 36.77
C ALA A 7 53.32 -19.22 35.89
N SER A 8 53.47 -18.03 35.33
CA SER A 8 53.63 -16.73 35.99
C SER A 8 53.90 -15.61 34.97
N PHE A 9 53.40 -14.43 35.27
CA PHE A 9 54.00 -13.08 35.23
C PHE A 9 54.97 -12.63 34.14
N GLY A 10 54.71 -11.47 33.57
CA GLY A 10 55.65 -10.61 32.86
C GLY A 10 55.08 -9.23 32.50
N LEU A 11 55.13 -8.33 33.45
CA LEU A 11 55.00 -6.88 33.26
C LEU A 11 56.30 -6.29 32.65
N TYR A 12 56.17 -5.17 32.02
CA TYR A 12 57.09 -4.07 31.68
C TYR A 12 56.94 -3.67 30.22
N SER A 13 56.89 -2.46 29.77
CA SER A 13 56.96 -1.09 30.30
C SER A 13 56.85 -0.19 29.08
N THR A 14 56.17 0.93 29.23
CA THR A 14 56.21 2.05 28.29
C THR A 14 57.61 2.70 28.19
N PRO A 15 57.93 3.38 27.08
CA PRO A 15 58.26 4.79 27.27
C PRO A 15 57.51 5.76 26.32
N ARG A 16 57.27 6.89 26.91
CA ARG A 16 56.98 8.18 26.25
C ARG A 16 58.18 8.59 25.39
N VAL A 17 57.90 9.36 24.32
CA VAL A 17 58.62 10.61 23.97
C VAL A 17 58.00 11.24 22.73
N VAL A 18 57.46 12.41 22.93
CA VAL A 18 57.65 13.74 22.35
C VAL A 18 57.04 14.06 20.98
N ALA A 19 56.23 15.08 21.07
CA ALA A 19 55.61 15.89 20.03
C ALA A 19 56.61 16.50 19.01
N ARG A 20 56.12 16.65 17.81
CA ARG A 20 56.36 17.91 17.07
C ARG A 20 55.21 18.20 16.12
N LEU A 21 54.70 19.38 16.32
CA LEU A 21 53.81 20.19 15.51
C LEU A 21 54.19 20.27 14.03
N LEU A 22 53.20 20.21 13.15
CA LEU A 22 52.99 21.15 12.06
C LEU A 22 51.64 20.85 11.39
N SER A 23 50.70 21.75 11.61
CA SER A 23 49.47 21.84 10.82
C SER A 23 49.81 22.39 9.42
N PRO A 24 49.01 22.07 8.41
CA PRO A 24 48.31 23.14 7.77
C PRO A 24 46.76 22.95 7.85
N LEU A 25 46.08 24.00 8.23
CA LEU A 25 44.67 24.23 8.03
C LEU A 25 44.31 23.99 6.56
N VAL A 26 43.61 22.92 6.29
CA VAL A 26 42.76 22.84 5.10
C VAL A 26 41.36 23.27 5.57
N VAL A 27 41.03 24.51 5.31
CA VAL A 27 39.68 25.03 5.38
C VAL A 27 38.90 24.33 4.27
N ALA A 28 38.26 23.21 4.59
CA ALA A 28 37.24 22.65 3.74
C ALA A 28 36.03 23.59 3.83
N SER A 29 35.88 24.46 2.84
CA SER A 29 34.60 25.14 2.60
C SER A 29 33.55 24.11 2.31
N LEU A 30 32.77 23.76 3.34
CA LEU A 30 31.49 23.10 3.17
C LEU A 30 30.59 24.08 2.39
N LEU A 31 30.62 23.98 1.06
CA LEU A 31 29.53 24.45 0.23
C LEU A 31 28.30 23.62 0.65
N SER A 32 27.55 24.16 1.61
CA SER A 32 26.18 23.74 1.85
C SER A 32 25.43 24.05 0.55
N CYS A 33 25.27 23.02 -0.27
CA CYS A 33 24.32 23.06 -1.37
C CYS A 33 22.94 23.09 -0.74
N SER A 34 22.48 24.27 -0.32
CA SER A 34 21.09 24.49 0.05
C SER A 34 20.29 24.27 -1.23
N MET A 35 19.59 23.13 -1.29
CA MET A 35 18.55 22.97 -2.30
C MET A 35 17.63 24.19 -2.21
N PRO A 36 17.30 24.84 -3.34
CA PRO A 36 16.35 25.95 -3.30
C PRO A 36 15.03 25.44 -2.69
N ALA A 37 14.56 26.14 -1.66
CA ALA A 37 13.25 25.88 -1.09
C ALA A 37 12.24 25.84 -2.25
N ARG A 38 11.50 24.74 -2.36
CA ARG A 38 10.44 24.58 -3.37
C ARG A 38 9.54 25.82 -3.28
N ALA A 39 9.48 26.60 -4.34
CA ALA A 39 8.59 27.75 -4.41
C ALA A 39 7.14 27.25 -4.26
N GLN A 40 6.47 27.70 -3.21
CA GLN A 40 5.07 27.35 -2.94
C GLN A 40 4.19 28.54 -3.28
N VAL A 41 3.12 28.28 -3.99
CA VAL A 41 2.06 29.27 -4.20
C VAL A 41 1.06 29.11 -3.06
N GLU A 42 1.09 30.05 -2.10
CA GLU A 42 0.08 30.11 -1.05
C GLU A 42 -1.17 30.82 -1.59
N THR A 43 -2.29 30.09 -1.62
CA THR A 43 -3.60 30.71 -1.83
C THR A 43 -4.06 31.30 -0.50
N PRO A 44 -4.65 32.54 -0.49
CA PRO A 44 -5.17 33.12 0.75
C PRO A 44 -6.13 32.14 1.47
N ALA A 45 -5.91 31.96 2.78
CA ALA A 45 -6.72 31.05 3.59
C ALA A 45 -8.17 31.54 3.63
N GLN A 46 -9.12 30.66 3.31
CA GLN A 46 -10.55 30.95 3.50
C GLN A 46 -10.89 30.93 4.99
N ALA A 47 -11.87 31.74 5.40
CA ALA A 47 -12.31 31.79 6.79
C ALA A 47 -12.71 30.37 7.30
N GLY A 48 -12.14 29.95 8.43
CA GLY A 48 -12.37 28.63 9.00
C GLY A 48 -11.68 27.45 8.25
N ALA A 49 -10.76 27.73 7.35
CA ALA A 49 -9.95 26.68 6.69
C ALA A 49 -8.95 26.07 7.69
N PRO A 50 -8.65 24.76 7.59
CA PRO A 50 -7.61 24.11 8.40
C PRO A 50 -6.25 24.79 8.22
N ALA A 51 -5.51 25.00 9.30
CA ALA A 51 -4.15 25.48 9.24
C ALA A 51 -3.23 24.33 8.77
N LEU A 52 -2.42 24.60 7.75
CA LEU A 52 -1.46 23.65 7.19
C LEU A 52 -0.03 24.19 7.40
N ALA A 53 0.87 23.33 7.86
CA ALA A 53 2.29 23.61 8.01
C ALA A 53 3.12 22.55 7.29
N GLN A 54 4.21 22.97 6.65
CA GLN A 54 5.17 22.03 6.09
C GLN A 54 6.23 21.70 7.12
N ARG A 55 6.50 20.41 7.29
CA ARG A 55 7.57 19.89 8.14
C ARG A 55 8.94 20.07 7.47
N PHE A 56 10.01 19.91 8.25
CA PHE A 56 11.39 19.96 7.76
C PHE A 56 11.72 18.84 6.74
N ASP A 57 10.99 17.71 6.80
CA ASP A 57 11.10 16.58 5.85
C ASP A 57 10.24 16.75 4.58
N GLY A 58 9.58 17.91 4.45
CA GLY A 58 8.77 18.25 3.27
C GLY A 58 7.32 17.80 3.32
N LEU A 59 6.93 16.98 4.32
CA LEU A 59 5.55 16.55 4.50
C LEU A 59 4.66 17.67 5.04
N TRP A 60 3.38 17.63 4.71
CA TRP A 60 2.39 18.56 5.22
C TRP A 60 1.67 17.98 6.44
N GLU A 61 1.52 18.83 7.45
CA GLU A 61 0.70 18.58 8.63
C GLU A 61 -0.47 19.54 8.67
N ALA A 62 -1.62 19.06 9.18
CA ALA A 62 -2.77 19.88 9.48
C ALA A 62 -2.91 20.05 10.98
N ALA A 63 -3.28 21.25 11.43
CA ALA A 63 -3.69 21.47 12.81
C ALA A 63 -4.89 20.58 13.14
N PRO A 64 -5.04 20.15 14.43
CA PRO A 64 -6.20 19.37 14.85
C PRO A 64 -7.50 20.08 14.46
N PRO A 65 -8.47 19.33 13.90
CA PRO A 65 -9.74 19.93 13.51
C PRO A 65 -10.55 20.35 14.75
N PRO A 66 -11.55 21.23 14.58
CA PRO A 66 -12.51 21.55 15.63
C PRO A 66 -13.15 20.30 16.23
N ALA A 67 -13.52 20.34 17.50
CA ALA A 67 -14.17 19.21 18.18
C ALA A 67 -15.40 18.71 17.41
N GLY A 68 -15.54 17.39 17.27
CA GLY A 68 -16.65 16.76 16.56
C GLY A 68 -16.53 16.80 15.03
N THR A 69 -15.36 17.20 14.50
CA THR A 69 -15.11 17.18 13.04
C THR A 69 -13.91 16.31 12.69
N VAL A 70 -13.82 15.94 11.41
CA VAL A 70 -12.70 15.20 10.83
C VAL A 70 -12.18 15.95 9.60
N LEU A 71 -10.88 15.86 9.34
CA LEU A 71 -10.31 16.42 8.12
C LEU A 71 -10.40 15.41 6.97
N ARG A 72 -10.80 15.92 5.80
CA ARG A 72 -10.76 15.22 4.52
C ARG A 72 -9.85 15.98 3.56
N TYR A 73 -9.18 15.25 2.67
CA TYR A 73 -8.28 15.87 1.71
C TYR A 73 -8.34 15.22 0.33
N THR A 74 -7.86 15.96 -0.66
CA THR A 74 -7.60 15.52 -2.03
C THR A 74 -6.20 15.97 -2.42
N LEU A 75 -5.58 15.29 -3.39
CA LEU A 75 -4.29 15.68 -3.99
C LEU A 75 -4.40 16.06 -5.47
N ASP A 76 -5.58 15.94 -6.06
CA ASP A 76 -5.83 16.23 -7.47
C ASP A 76 -6.46 17.63 -7.70
N GLY A 77 -6.56 18.44 -6.64
CA GLY A 77 -7.15 19.78 -6.70
C GLY A 77 -8.68 19.81 -6.68
N THR A 78 -9.33 18.66 -6.64
CA THR A 78 -10.80 18.64 -6.45
C THR A 78 -11.17 19.07 -5.03
N GLU A 79 -12.40 19.61 -4.87
CA GLU A 79 -12.89 19.97 -3.52
C GLU A 79 -13.05 18.72 -2.65
N PRO A 80 -12.52 18.73 -1.41
CA PRO A 80 -12.75 17.63 -0.49
C PRO A 80 -14.24 17.44 -0.20
N ALA A 81 -14.69 16.19 -0.26
CA ALA A 81 -16.04 15.74 0.06
C ALA A 81 -16.00 14.68 1.19
N LYS A 82 -17.16 14.26 1.68
CA LYS A 82 -17.26 13.28 2.77
C LYS A 82 -16.66 11.90 2.43
N ASP A 83 -16.56 11.58 1.14
CA ASP A 83 -15.95 10.35 0.61
C ASP A 83 -14.46 10.52 0.21
N SER A 84 -13.91 11.72 0.38
CA SER A 84 -12.48 11.97 0.19
C SER A 84 -11.65 11.32 1.31
N GLY A 85 -10.34 11.21 1.08
CA GLY A 85 -9.40 10.62 2.02
C GLY A 85 -9.47 11.26 3.42
N ALA A 86 -9.42 10.45 4.47
CA ALA A 86 -9.29 10.94 5.83
C ALA A 86 -7.85 11.39 6.09
N TRP A 87 -7.67 12.53 6.77
CA TRP A 87 -6.36 12.98 7.21
C TRP A 87 -5.92 12.17 8.43
N LEU A 88 -5.09 11.17 8.24
CA LEU A 88 -4.66 10.25 9.31
C LEU A 88 -3.17 10.38 9.65
N ALA A 89 -2.39 10.96 8.77
CA ALA A 89 -0.96 11.18 8.92
C ALA A 89 -0.53 12.38 8.09
N SER A 90 0.73 12.82 8.24
CA SER A 90 1.35 13.83 7.37
C SER A 90 1.31 13.37 5.91
N VAL A 91 1.11 14.31 4.98
CA VAL A 91 0.88 14.02 3.56
C VAL A 91 2.02 14.57 2.72
N ASP A 92 2.58 13.75 1.84
CA ASP A 92 3.46 14.23 0.75
C ASP A 92 2.62 14.81 -0.38
N VAL A 93 3.04 15.96 -0.90
CA VAL A 93 2.42 16.60 -2.06
C VAL A 93 3.47 16.71 -3.16
N PRO A 94 3.57 15.69 -4.02
CA PRO A 94 4.57 15.68 -5.09
C PRO A 94 4.41 16.83 -6.07
N PRO A 95 5.44 17.19 -6.84
CA PRO A 95 5.35 18.19 -7.88
C PRO A 95 4.20 17.92 -8.87
N GLY A 96 3.44 18.97 -9.20
CA GLY A 96 2.25 18.91 -10.07
C GLY A 96 0.98 18.48 -9.37
N TYR A 97 0.99 18.34 -8.04
CA TYR A 97 -0.19 18.02 -7.24
C TYR A 97 -0.69 19.23 -6.47
N VAL A 98 -1.99 19.25 -6.20
CA VAL A 98 -2.70 20.29 -5.44
C VAL A 98 -3.38 19.63 -4.25
N LEU A 99 -2.87 19.90 -3.06
CA LEU A 99 -3.49 19.51 -1.81
C LEU A 99 -4.63 20.45 -1.49
N LYS A 100 -5.81 19.89 -1.24
CA LYS A 100 -6.94 20.61 -0.63
C LYS A 100 -7.39 19.88 0.62
N VAL A 101 -7.65 20.61 1.70
CA VAL A 101 -8.07 20.07 3.00
C VAL A 101 -9.27 20.82 3.51
N ARG A 102 -10.27 20.12 4.03
CA ARG A 102 -11.48 20.67 4.63
C ARG A 102 -11.94 19.85 5.82
N ALA A 103 -12.52 20.51 6.82
CA ALA A 103 -13.16 19.83 7.94
C ALA A 103 -14.61 19.43 7.61
N PHE A 104 -15.04 18.31 8.17
CA PHE A 104 -16.40 17.77 8.05
C PHE A 104 -16.91 17.33 9.39
N SER A 105 -18.17 17.60 9.72
CA SER A 105 -18.86 17.06 10.88
C SER A 105 -19.18 15.57 10.70
N ALA A 106 -19.60 14.91 11.76
CA ALA A 106 -19.91 13.47 11.76
C ALA A 106 -21.00 13.06 10.76
N ASP A 107 -21.95 13.95 10.47
CA ASP A 107 -23.00 13.75 9.45
C ASP A 107 -22.49 13.95 8.01
N GLY A 108 -21.23 14.37 7.85
CA GLY A 108 -20.62 14.62 6.56
C GLY A 108 -20.90 16.03 6.00
N THR A 109 -21.43 16.94 6.82
CA THR A 109 -21.58 18.35 6.45
C THR A 109 -20.21 19.05 6.48
N ALA A 110 -19.91 19.83 5.44
CA ALA A 110 -18.68 20.59 5.38
C ALA A 110 -18.65 21.70 6.43
N ALA A 111 -17.56 21.81 7.17
CA ALA A 111 -17.33 22.79 8.21
C ALA A 111 -16.16 23.71 7.83
N GLY A 112 -16.41 24.99 7.67
CA GLY A 112 -15.38 25.98 7.34
C GLY A 112 -14.92 25.96 5.89
N GLY A 113 -13.86 26.73 5.61
CA GLY A 113 -13.27 26.87 4.28
C GLY A 113 -12.32 25.72 3.91
N VAL A 114 -11.72 25.84 2.73
CA VAL A 114 -10.75 24.89 2.20
C VAL A 114 -9.34 25.48 2.29
N ALA A 115 -8.43 24.73 2.87
CA ALA A 115 -6.99 25.03 2.78
C ALA A 115 -6.44 24.43 1.50
N THR A 116 -5.67 25.20 0.75
CA THR A 116 -5.08 24.76 -0.52
C THR A 116 -3.55 24.95 -0.49
N ARG A 117 -2.81 23.96 -0.99
CA ARG A 117 -1.37 24.04 -1.25
C ARG A 117 -1.04 23.40 -2.59
N GLU A 118 -0.25 24.10 -3.38
CA GLU A 118 0.17 23.63 -4.69
C GLU A 118 1.69 23.41 -4.68
N THR A 119 2.11 22.30 -5.27
CA THR A 119 3.53 22.05 -5.54
C THR A 119 3.76 22.15 -7.04
N PRO A 120 4.37 23.26 -7.52
CA PRO A 120 4.56 23.45 -8.95
C PRO A 120 5.36 22.32 -9.60
N LEU A 121 4.96 21.94 -10.81
CA LEU A 121 5.71 20.98 -11.61
C LEU A 121 6.89 21.70 -12.28
N PRO A 122 8.15 21.28 -12.04
CA PRO A 122 9.29 21.90 -12.72
C PRO A 122 9.18 21.76 -14.24
N PRO A 123 9.60 22.79 -15.01
CA PRO A 123 9.59 22.73 -16.47
C PRO A 123 10.33 21.49 -17.00
N GLY A 124 9.74 20.80 -17.98
CA GLY A 124 10.34 19.63 -18.61
C GLY A 124 10.27 18.34 -17.80
N THR A 125 9.63 18.34 -16.64
CA THR A 125 9.40 17.12 -15.84
C THR A 125 7.99 16.58 -16.05
N ALA A 126 7.83 15.25 -15.95
CA ALA A 126 6.52 14.62 -15.93
C ALA A 126 5.98 14.55 -14.49
N ARG A 127 4.67 14.70 -14.34
CA ARG A 127 3.99 14.46 -13.06
C ARG A 127 4.07 12.99 -12.71
N THR A 128 4.36 12.66 -11.46
CA THR A 128 4.25 11.30 -10.93
C THR A 128 2.83 10.76 -11.15
N ALA A 129 2.69 9.53 -11.63
CA ALA A 129 1.38 8.91 -11.78
C ALA A 129 0.64 8.82 -10.44
N SER A 130 -0.66 9.05 -10.43
CA SER A 130 -1.46 9.01 -9.19
C SER A 130 -1.44 7.63 -8.51
N THR A 131 -1.26 6.58 -9.29
CA THR A 131 -1.10 5.19 -8.81
C THR A 131 0.10 4.98 -7.89
N LEU A 132 1.06 5.90 -7.91
CA LEU A 132 2.30 5.87 -7.12
C LEU A 132 2.31 6.87 -5.96
N VAL A 133 1.24 7.63 -5.76
CA VAL A 133 1.15 8.65 -4.71
C VAL A 133 0.28 8.15 -3.57
N PRO A 134 0.86 7.71 -2.43
CA PRO A 134 0.11 7.12 -1.33
C PRO A 134 -0.94 8.07 -0.75
N VAL A 135 -2.20 7.63 -0.72
CA VAL A 135 -3.32 8.41 -0.16
C VAL A 135 -4.33 7.50 0.54
N THR A 136 -5.03 8.05 1.52
CA THR A 136 -6.19 7.41 2.14
C THR A 136 -7.44 7.56 1.27
N GLN A 137 -8.49 6.85 1.63
CA GLN A 137 -9.79 6.99 0.96
C GLN A 137 -10.95 6.82 1.95
N ASN A 138 -12.18 7.14 1.51
CA ASN A 138 -13.40 6.93 2.27
C ASN A 138 -14.60 6.68 1.34
N ARG A 139 -14.35 6.14 0.14
CA ARG A 139 -15.36 6.00 -0.93
C ARG A 139 -16.52 5.07 -0.56
N ASP A 140 -16.26 4.07 0.29
CA ASP A 140 -17.28 3.10 0.72
C ASP A 140 -17.81 3.37 2.14
N TRP A 141 -17.78 4.62 2.56
CA TRP A 141 -18.13 5.06 3.91
C TRP A 141 -19.52 4.64 4.41
N ARG A 142 -20.44 4.29 3.49
CA ARG A 142 -21.75 3.77 3.85
C ARG A 142 -21.76 2.30 4.22
N VAL A 143 -20.71 1.56 3.86
CA VAL A 143 -20.60 0.11 4.04
C VAL A 143 -19.67 -0.21 5.20
N TYR A 144 -18.55 0.51 5.30
CA TYR A 144 -17.58 0.33 6.37
C TYR A 144 -16.75 1.59 6.60
N ASP A 145 -16.17 1.74 7.79
CA ASP A 145 -15.17 2.76 8.07
C ASP A 145 -13.78 2.25 7.68
N TRP A 146 -13.16 2.93 6.70
CA TRP A 146 -11.85 2.55 6.17
C TRP A 146 -10.74 2.67 7.23
N LYS A 147 -10.80 3.72 8.08
CA LYS A 147 -9.82 3.95 9.15
C LYS A 147 -9.93 2.88 10.24
N GLU A 148 -11.16 2.55 10.66
CA GLU A 148 -11.38 1.51 11.68
C GLU A 148 -10.91 0.15 11.15
N ARG A 149 -11.21 -0.18 9.89
CA ARG A 149 -10.71 -1.40 9.25
C ARG A 149 -9.19 -1.42 9.21
N HIS A 150 -8.54 -0.30 8.88
CA HIS A 150 -7.09 -0.21 8.87
C HIS A 150 -6.51 -0.45 10.27
N ALA A 151 -7.05 0.20 11.30
CA ALA A 151 -6.62 -0.03 12.69
C ALA A 151 -6.77 -1.49 13.13
N ALA A 152 -7.91 -2.13 12.79
CA ALA A 152 -8.15 -3.53 13.06
C ALA A 152 -7.17 -4.44 12.30
N ALA A 153 -6.89 -4.17 11.03
CA ALA A 153 -5.94 -4.92 10.22
C ALA A 153 -4.52 -4.84 10.79
N VAL A 154 -4.06 -3.64 11.15
CA VAL A 154 -2.73 -3.45 11.79
C VAL A 154 -2.64 -4.26 13.10
N ALA A 155 -3.68 -4.22 13.94
CA ALA A 155 -3.72 -5.00 15.17
C ALA A 155 -3.65 -6.50 14.90
N LEU A 156 -4.46 -7.00 13.95
CA LEU A 156 -4.49 -8.43 13.57
C LEU A 156 -3.17 -8.91 12.97
N MET A 157 -2.54 -8.11 12.12
CA MET A 157 -1.23 -8.46 11.54
C MET A 157 -0.19 -8.70 12.63
N ARG A 158 -0.15 -7.84 13.65
CA ARG A 158 0.78 -7.97 14.80
C ARG A 158 0.42 -9.17 15.71
N GLU A 159 -0.86 -9.34 16.00
CA GLU A 159 -1.37 -10.40 16.88
C GLU A 159 -1.22 -11.78 16.25
N ARG A 160 -1.73 -11.95 15.02
CA ARG A 160 -1.83 -13.26 14.35
C ARG A 160 -0.53 -13.71 13.71
N ARG A 161 0.36 -12.77 13.36
CA ARG A 161 1.57 -13.05 12.58
C ARG A 161 1.23 -14.04 11.45
N PRO A 162 0.40 -13.63 10.48
CA PRO A 162 -0.16 -14.52 9.48
C PRO A 162 0.94 -15.17 8.63
N GLU A 163 0.72 -16.40 8.22
CA GLU A 163 1.55 -17.04 7.19
C GLU A 163 1.10 -16.65 5.78
N ILE A 164 -0.17 -16.31 5.62
CA ILE A 164 -0.76 -15.84 4.36
C ILE A 164 -1.47 -14.51 4.57
N VAL A 165 -1.25 -13.59 3.64
CA VAL A 165 -1.99 -12.33 3.57
C VAL A 165 -2.71 -12.26 2.23
N MET A 166 -4.01 -11.98 2.26
CA MET A 166 -4.80 -11.68 1.05
C MET A 166 -4.93 -10.17 0.90
N LEU A 167 -4.22 -9.57 -0.04
CA LEU A 167 -4.14 -8.12 -0.25
C LEU A 167 -4.91 -7.70 -1.50
N GLY A 168 -5.81 -6.72 -1.37
CA GLY A 168 -6.57 -6.26 -2.53
C GLY A 168 -7.64 -5.22 -2.21
N ASP A 169 -8.63 -5.16 -3.09
CA ASP A 169 -9.79 -4.27 -3.03
C ASP A 169 -11.07 -4.97 -2.52
N SER A 170 -12.26 -4.52 -2.99
CA SER A 170 -13.55 -5.12 -2.63
C SER A 170 -13.65 -6.61 -3.00
N ILE A 171 -13.01 -7.03 -4.07
CA ILE A 171 -13.05 -8.41 -4.54
C ILE A 171 -12.39 -9.32 -3.50
N THR A 172 -11.28 -8.90 -2.91
CA THR A 172 -10.61 -9.59 -1.79
C THR A 172 -11.39 -9.39 -0.48
N HIS A 173 -11.84 -8.15 -0.19
CA HIS A 173 -12.55 -7.81 1.05
C HIS A 173 -13.78 -8.69 1.28
N PHE A 174 -14.58 -8.90 0.23
CA PHE A 174 -15.87 -9.58 0.34
C PHE A 174 -15.76 -11.10 0.35
N TRP A 175 -14.57 -11.67 0.24
CA TRP A 175 -14.41 -13.13 0.33
C TRP A 175 -14.81 -13.63 1.72
N GLY A 176 -14.12 -13.22 2.76
CA GLY A 176 -14.32 -13.67 4.14
C GLY A 176 -13.13 -13.30 5.02
N GLY A 177 -12.96 -14.01 6.13
CA GLY A 177 -11.83 -13.84 7.04
C GLY A 177 -11.88 -12.58 7.91
N GLU A 178 -10.80 -12.32 8.60
CA GLU A 178 -10.63 -11.19 9.52
C GLU A 178 -9.68 -10.12 8.93
N PRO A 179 -9.91 -8.82 9.19
CA PRO A 179 -10.99 -8.23 9.98
C PRO A 179 -12.35 -8.47 9.33
N VAL A 180 -13.33 -8.87 10.16
CA VAL A 180 -14.67 -9.20 9.67
C VAL A 180 -15.33 -7.96 9.05
N GLY A 181 -15.73 -8.08 7.77
CA GLY A 181 -16.51 -7.06 7.07
C GLY A 181 -18.00 -7.29 7.15
N GLY A 182 -18.80 -6.23 6.89
CA GLY A 182 -20.26 -6.31 6.81
C GLY A 182 -20.77 -7.15 5.62
N ARG A 183 -19.97 -7.27 4.55
CA ARG A 183 -20.25 -8.10 3.38
C ARG A 183 -19.25 -9.25 3.28
N ARG A 184 -19.74 -10.47 3.18
CA ARG A 184 -18.94 -11.70 3.09
C ARG A 184 -19.65 -12.67 2.14
N ASN A 185 -19.33 -12.58 0.86
CA ASN A 185 -20.01 -13.34 -0.19
C ASN A 185 -19.52 -14.79 -0.31
N GLY A 186 -18.35 -15.10 0.29
CA GLY A 186 -17.70 -16.41 0.23
C GLY A 186 -17.11 -16.82 1.58
N ALA A 187 -17.79 -16.50 2.70
CA ALA A 187 -17.25 -16.81 4.03
C ALA A 187 -17.01 -18.30 4.26
N ALA A 188 -17.96 -19.16 3.84
CA ALA A 188 -17.83 -20.61 3.97
C ALA A 188 -16.67 -21.14 3.08
N GLU A 189 -16.51 -20.58 1.89
CA GLU A 189 -15.40 -20.90 0.97
C GLU A 189 -14.06 -20.47 1.56
N TRP A 190 -13.99 -19.28 2.18
CA TRP A 190 -12.82 -18.83 2.91
C TRP A 190 -12.45 -19.79 4.04
N ASP A 191 -13.41 -20.08 4.93
CA ASP A 191 -13.19 -20.94 6.10
C ASP A 191 -12.75 -22.34 5.69
N ARG A 192 -13.30 -22.88 4.60
CA ARG A 192 -12.91 -24.19 4.05
C ARG A 192 -11.53 -24.16 3.42
N PHE A 193 -11.25 -23.16 2.59
CA PHE A 193 -9.99 -23.07 1.82
C PHE A 193 -8.79 -22.80 2.72
N PHE A 194 -8.94 -21.92 3.70
CA PHE A 194 -7.87 -21.55 4.62
C PHE A 194 -7.92 -22.29 5.96
N ALA A 195 -8.66 -23.40 6.05
CA ALA A 195 -8.77 -24.21 7.28
C ALA A 195 -7.40 -24.55 7.86
N GLY A 196 -7.21 -24.25 9.16
CA GLY A 196 -5.96 -24.54 9.87
C GLY A 196 -4.80 -23.61 9.56
N ARG A 197 -4.99 -22.56 8.76
CA ARG A 197 -3.95 -21.58 8.40
C ARG A 197 -4.17 -20.23 9.08
N ARG A 198 -3.09 -19.54 9.38
CA ARG A 198 -3.14 -18.15 9.87
C ARG A 198 -3.18 -17.20 8.68
N VAL A 199 -4.37 -16.71 8.36
CA VAL A 199 -4.61 -15.82 7.21
C VAL A 199 -5.25 -14.53 7.67
N VAL A 200 -4.82 -13.40 7.12
CA VAL A 200 -5.44 -12.08 7.32
C VAL A 200 -5.89 -11.52 5.98
N ASN A 201 -7.11 -10.98 5.96
CA ASN A 201 -7.72 -10.36 4.79
C ASN A 201 -7.46 -8.84 4.79
N LEU A 202 -6.47 -8.41 4.02
CA LEU A 202 -6.16 -7.01 3.73
C LEU A 202 -6.84 -6.50 2.45
N GLY A 203 -8.03 -7.01 2.13
CA GLY A 203 -8.90 -6.44 1.11
C GLY A 203 -9.69 -5.26 1.66
N TYR A 204 -9.82 -4.18 0.89
CA TYR A 204 -10.58 -2.98 1.25
C TYR A 204 -11.44 -2.51 0.10
N GLY A 205 -12.76 -2.40 0.32
CA GLY A 205 -13.69 -1.91 -0.68
C GLY A 205 -13.23 -0.58 -1.29
N TRP A 206 -13.28 -0.48 -2.62
CA TRP A 206 -12.88 0.68 -3.40
C TRP A 206 -11.39 1.07 -3.35
N ASP A 207 -10.51 0.30 -2.71
CA ASP A 207 -9.09 0.60 -2.76
C ASP A 207 -8.56 0.55 -4.20
N ARG A 208 -7.62 1.45 -4.46
CA ARG A 208 -6.78 1.54 -5.63
C ARG A 208 -5.33 1.29 -5.22
N THR A 209 -4.42 1.21 -6.17
CA THR A 209 -2.99 0.99 -5.89
C THR A 209 -2.43 2.01 -4.90
N GLU A 210 -2.74 3.29 -5.07
CA GLU A 210 -2.31 4.39 -4.19
C GLU A 210 -2.79 4.24 -2.74
N ASN A 211 -3.96 3.61 -2.53
CA ASN A 211 -4.48 3.37 -1.18
C ASN A 211 -3.77 2.20 -0.51
N VAL A 212 -3.46 1.14 -1.26
CA VAL A 212 -2.65 0.02 -0.78
C VAL A 212 -1.25 0.49 -0.41
N LEU A 213 -0.60 1.30 -1.23
CA LEU A 213 0.71 1.87 -0.93
C LEU A 213 0.70 2.64 0.39
N TRP A 214 -0.35 3.44 0.64
CA TRP A 214 -0.50 4.14 1.91
C TRP A 214 -0.56 3.17 3.09
N ARG A 215 -1.40 2.12 3.01
CA ARG A 215 -1.57 1.14 4.09
C ARG A 215 -0.30 0.36 4.41
N LEU A 216 0.43 -0.07 3.38
CA LEU A 216 1.69 -0.78 3.53
C LEU A 216 2.75 0.04 4.28
N THR A 217 2.74 1.37 4.09
CA THR A 217 3.68 2.28 4.75
C THR A 217 3.19 2.82 6.09
N HIS A 218 1.97 2.44 6.51
CA HIS A 218 1.33 2.92 7.74
C HIS A 218 0.85 1.76 8.65
N GLY A 219 1.70 0.78 8.85
CA GLY A 219 1.56 -0.19 9.93
C GLY A 219 1.18 -1.60 9.53
N GLU A 220 0.57 -1.85 8.35
CA GLU A 220 0.12 -3.20 7.98
C GLU A 220 1.28 -4.20 7.83
N PHE A 221 2.48 -3.73 7.49
CA PHE A 221 3.68 -4.57 7.33
C PHE A 221 4.81 -4.22 8.30
N ASP A 222 4.50 -3.58 9.43
CA ASP A 222 5.50 -3.31 10.45
C ASP A 222 5.73 -4.57 11.30
N ASP A 223 6.98 -5.03 11.35
CA ASP A 223 7.44 -6.18 12.17
C ASP A 223 6.71 -7.51 11.89
N VAL A 224 6.20 -7.69 10.67
CA VAL A 224 5.55 -8.94 10.25
C VAL A 224 6.20 -9.50 8.98
N THR A 225 6.30 -10.83 8.90
CA THR A 225 6.91 -11.54 7.77
C THR A 225 6.02 -12.70 7.35
N PRO A 226 4.97 -12.45 6.56
CA PRO A 226 4.14 -13.53 6.01
C PRO A 226 4.99 -14.43 5.09
N ALA A 227 4.67 -15.72 5.03
CA ALA A 227 5.31 -16.60 4.06
C ALA A 227 4.91 -16.23 2.63
N VAL A 228 3.61 -15.91 2.42
CA VAL A 228 3.06 -15.52 1.12
C VAL A 228 2.08 -14.34 1.27
N VAL A 229 2.19 -13.39 0.36
CA VAL A 229 1.16 -12.36 0.13
C VAL A 229 0.52 -12.60 -1.23
N VAL A 230 -0.78 -12.85 -1.27
CA VAL A 230 -1.55 -12.91 -2.52
C VAL A 230 -2.04 -11.51 -2.84
N VAL A 231 -1.61 -10.96 -3.97
CA VAL A 231 -1.93 -9.59 -4.38
C VAL A 231 -2.86 -9.60 -5.59
N MET A 232 -4.02 -8.93 -5.47
CA MET A 232 -4.91 -8.65 -6.59
C MET A 232 -5.53 -7.26 -6.40
N ILE A 233 -5.03 -6.27 -7.14
CA ILE A 233 -5.40 -4.85 -7.00
C ILE A 233 -5.23 -4.11 -8.33
N GLY A 234 -6.08 -3.10 -8.57
CA GLY A 234 -5.98 -2.22 -9.73
C GLY A 234 -7.30 -2.07 -10.52
N THR A 235 -8.32 -2.91 -10.28
CA THR A 235 -9.59 -2.82 -10.99
C THR A 235 -10.30 -1.46 -10.80
N ASN A 236 -10.10 -0.81 -9.64
CA ASN A 236 -10.66 0.51 -9.34
C ASN A 236 -9.86 1.69 -9.94
N ASN A 237 -8.70 1.43 -10.51
CA ASN A 237 -7.92 2.41 -11.28
C ASN A 237 -8.37 2.47 -12.75
N ILE A 238 -9.05 1.42 -13.27
CA ILE A 238 -9.54 1.37 -14.66
C ILE A 238 -10.48 2.54 -14.93
N GLY A 239 -10.28 3.21 -16.06
CA GLY A 239 -11.01 4.41 -16.46
C GLY A 239 -10.48 5.72 -15.85
N ARG A 240 -9.46 5.65 -14.96
CA ARG A 240 -8.77 6.81 -14.39
C ARG A 240 -7.29 6.86 -14.77
N ASN A 241 -6.68 5.71 -14.86
CA ASN A 241 -5.25 5.53 -15.12
C ASN A 241 -5.04 4.67 -16.36
N THR A 242 -3.93 4.87 -17.02
CA THR A 242 -3.50 4.02 -18.14
C THR A 242 -3.06 2.63 -17.65
N PRO A 243 -3.05 1.62 -18.51
CA PRO A 243 -2.53 0.30 -18.15
C PRO A 243 -1.10 0.32 -17.62
N ASP A 244 -0.24 1.20 -18.14
CA ASP A 244 1.15 1.37 -17.68
C ASP A 244 1.19 1.94 -16.26
N GLU A 245 0.38 2.95 -15.97
CA GLU A 245 0.29 3.53 -14.63
C GLU A 245 -0.26 2.53 -13.61
N ILE A 246 -1.26 1.73 -13.98
CA ILE A 246 -1.83 0.70 -13.09
C ILE A 246 -0.77 -0.36 -12.79
N ALA A 247 -0.08 -0.87 -13.80
CA ALA A 247 0.97 -1.86 -13.63
C ALA A 247 2.13 -1.32 -12.77
N ALA A 248 2.55 -0.07 -12.98
CA ALA A 248 3.57 0.59 -12.16
C ALA A 248 3.13 0.71 -10.68
N GLY A 249 1.85 1.02 -10.42
CA GLY A 249 1.30 1.04 -9.07
C GLY A 249 1.32 -0.34 -8.39
N VAL A 250 0.99 -1.40 -9.14
CA VAL A 250 1.05 -2.79 -8.64
C VAL A 250 2.50 -3.21 -8.40
N GLU A 251 3.42 -2.89 -9.31
CA GLU A 251 4.86 -3.14 -9.12
C GLU A 251 5.39 -2.45 -7.86
N ALA A 252 5.03 -1.19 -7.64
CA ALA A 252 5.42 -0.44 -6.44
C ALA A 252 4.91 -1.10 -5.16
N ILE A 253 3.68 -1.66 -5.16
CA ILE A 253 3.15 -2.43 -4.04
C ILE A 253 4.02 -3.67 -3.77
N CYS A 254 4.33 -4.44 -4.80
CA CYS A 254 5.16 -5.64 -4.67
C CYS A 254 6.58 -5.30 -4.19
N SER A 255 7.19 -4.21 -4.71
CA SER A 255 8.48 -3.70 -4.25
C SER A 255 8.44 -3.30 -2.78
N THR A 256 7.40 -2.56 -2.36
CA THR A 256 7.22 -2.15 -0.95
C THR A 256 7.08 -3.36 -0.03
N ILE A 257 6.35 -4.41 -0.44
CA ILE A 257 6.26 -5.66 0.33
C ILE A 257 7.64 -6.31 0.46
N HIS A 258 8.38 -6.41 -0.65
CA HIS A 258 9.72 -6.99 -0.65
C HIS A 258 10.72 -6.19 0.20
N GLU A 259 10.70 -4.86 0.14
CA GLU A 259 11.54 -3.98 0.95
C GLU A 259 11.28 -4.13 2.44
N ARG A 260 10.01 -4.27 2.85
CA ARG A 260 9.60 -4.43 4.25
C ARG A 260 9.75 -5.86 4.77
N SER A 261 9.65 -6.83 3.89
CA SER A 261 9.69 -8.26 4.21
C SER A 261 10.36 -9.04 3.07
N PRO A 262 11.71 -9.01 2.95
CA PRO A 262 12.44 -9.60 1.82
C PRO A 262 12.26 -11.12 1.67
N GLN A 263 11.86 -11.81 2.73
CA GLN A 263 11.62 -13.26 2.72
C GLN A 263 10.19 -13.62 2.27
N THR A 264 9.28 -12.65 2.23
CA THR A 264 7.90 -12.84 1.79
C THR A 264 7.85 -13.07 0.29
N ARG A 265 7.14 -14.10 -0.13
CA ARG A 265 6.84 -14.36 -1.55
C ARG A 265 5.55 -13.67 -1.93
N VAL A 266 5.51 -13.14 -3.13
CA VAL A 266 4.31 -12.50 -3.67
C VAL A 266 3.68 -13.41 -4.72
N LEU A 267 2.45 -13.87 -4.48
CA LEU A 267 1.60 -14.44 -5.50
C LEU A 267 0.78 -13.30 -6.12
N LEU A 268 1.26 -12.77 -7.24
CA LEU A 268 0.59 -11.70 -7.97
C LEU A 268 -0.44 -12.30 -8.92
N LEU A 269 -1.70 -12.02 -8.67
CA LEU A 269 -2.78 -12.43 -9.58
C LEU A 269 -3.03 -11.36 -10.64
N GLY A 270 -3.34 -11.80 -11.84
CA GLY A 270 -3.92 -10.95 -12.86
C GLY A 270 -5.26 -10.38 -12.38
N LEU A 271 -5.61 -9.17 -12.82
CA LEU A 271 -6.93 -8.58 -12.58
C LEU A 271 -8.01 -9.48 -13.18
N PHE A 272 -9.09 -9.69 -12.44
CA PHE A 272 -10.20 -10.49 -12.93
C PHE A 272 -10.97 -9.76 -14.03
N PRO A 273 -11.52 -10.50 -15.01
CA PRO A 273 -12.39 -9.92 -16.02
C PRO A 273 -13.64 -9.35 -15.38
N ARG A 274 -14.22 -8.30 -15.99
CA ARG A 274 -15.38 -7.59 -15.48
C ARG A 274 -16.41 -7.28 -16.57
N GLY A 275 -17.67 -7.11 -16.16
CA GLY A 275 -18.80 -6.95 -17.07
C GLY A 275 -19.34 -8.28 -17.58
N GLU A 276 -20.60 -8.38 -17.91
CA GLU A 276 -21.25 -9.61 -18.37
C GLU A 276 -20.60 -10.16 -19.63
N ARG A 277 -20.32 -9.30 -20.59
CA ARG A 277 -19.77 -9.61 -21.93
C ARG A 277 -18.44 -8.89 -22.14
N PRO A 278 -17.66 -9.27 -23.16
CA PRO A 278 -16.50 -8.49 -23.59
C PRO A 278 -16.85 -7.01 -23.74
N ASN A 279 -15.99 -6.13 -23.22
CA ASN A 279 -16.20 -4.70 -23.16
C ASN A 279 -14.85 -3.97 -23.00
N PRO A 280 -14.77 -2.64 -23.26
CA PRO A 280 -13.49 -1.90 -23.18
C PRO A 280 -12.76 -2.00 -21.84
N ALA A 281 -13.48 -2.20 -20.73
CA ALA A 281 -12.82 -2.38 -19.42
C ALA A 281 -12.10 -3.73 -19.34
N ARG A 282 -12.64 -4.79 -19.99
CA ARG A 282 -11.92 -6.07 -20.14
C ARG A 282 -10.69 -5.96 -21.02
N ASP A 283 -10.74 -5.17 -22.07
CA ASP A 283 -9.58 -4.92 -22.94
C ASP A 283 -8.46 -4.28 -22.10
N THR A 284 -8.83 -3.27 -21.29
CA THR A 284 -7.91 -2.62 -20.33
C THR A 284 -7.37 -3.63 -19.32
N VAL A 285 -8.21 -4.52 -18.74
CA VAL A 285 -7.76 -5.61 -17.86
C VAL A 285 -6.71 -6.48 -18.55
N GLY A 286 -6.97 -6.90 -19.78
CA GLY A 286 -6.04 -7.71 -20.56
C GLY A 286 -4.71 -7.00 -20.82
N GLU A 287 -4.75 -5.68 -21.03
CA GLU A 287 -3.54 -4.89 -21.21
C GLU A 287 -2.74 -4.74 -19.91
N VAL A 288 -3.40 -4.52 -18.77
CA VAL A 288 -2.75 -4.51 -17.46
C VAL A 288 -2.13 -5.87 -17.17
N ASN A 289 -2.87 -6.97 -17.36
CA ASN A 289 -2.39 -8.33 -17.06
C ASN A 289 -1.16 -8.71 -17.88
N ARG A 290 -1.09 -8.30 -19.16
CA ARG A 290 0.12 -8.50 -19.97
C ARG A 290 1.35 -7.81 -19.39
N ARG A 291 1.18 -6.61 -18.78
CA ARG A 291 2.26 -5.88 -18.09
C ARG A 291 2.62 -6.54 -16.77
N LEU A 292 1.63 -6.96 -15.99
CA LEU A 292 1.86 -7.65 -14.71
C LEU A 292 2.61 -8.97 -14.94
N ALA A 293 2.35 -9.69 -16.03
CA ALA A 293 3.07 -10.92 -16.38
C ALA A 293 4.58 -10.70 -16.56
N THR A 294 5.01 -9.49 -16.96
CA THR A 294 6.46 -9.18 -17.09
C THR A 294 7.17 -8.99 -15.75
N LEU A 295 6.42 -8.98 -14.63
CA LEU A 295 6.96 -8.88 -13.28
C LEU A 295 7.36 -10.24 -12.70
N GLU A 296 7.06 -11.36 -13.38
CA GLU A 296 7.47 -12.70 -12.97
C GLU A 296 8.95 -12.75 -12.56
N GLY A 297 9.24 -13.31 -11.39
CA GLY A 297 10.60 -13.45 -10.86
C GLY A 297 11.18 -12.18 -10.22
N ARG A 298 10.57 -11.00 -10.38
CA ARG A 298 11.03 -9.75 -9.76
C ARG A 298 10.45 -9.64 -8.34
N HIS A 299 11.20 -9.10 -7.39
CA HIS A 299 10.72 -8.87 -6.00
C HIS A 299 10.06 -10.08 -5.35
N GLY A 300 10.51 -11.30 -5.66
CA GLY A 300 9.88 -12.52 -5.16
C GLY A 300 8.48 -12.81 -5.73
N ILE A 301 8.12 -12.19 -6.86
CA ILE A 301 6.81 -12.35 -7.52
C ILE A 301 6.76 -13.68 -8.27
N THR A 302 5.67 -14.41 -8.03
CA THR A 302 5.14 -15.44 -8.93
C THR A 302 3.83 -14.92 -9.50
N TYR A 303 3.76 -14.72 -10.80
CA TYR A 303 2.56 -14.24 -11.48
C TYR A 303 1.62 -15.39 -11.84
N LEU A 304 0.32 -15.19 -11.65
CA LEU A 304 -0.70 -16.16 -12.03
C LEU A 304 -1.97 -15.45 -12.53
N ASP A 305 -2.34 -15.68 -13.79
CA ASP A 305 -3.63 -15.22 -14.31
C ASP A 305 -4.66 -16.36 -14.21
N ILE A 306 -5.67 -16.16 -13.39
CA ILE A 306 -6.78 -17.08 -13.21
C ILE A 306 -8.08 -16.55 -13.82
N GLY A 307 -8.01 -15.46 -14.59
CA GLY A 307 -9.19 -14.79 -15.15
C GLY A 307 -10.10 -15.67 -15.99
N THR A 308 -9.53 -16.66 -16.68
CA THR A 308 -10.29 -17.62 -17.50
C THR A 308 -11.22 -18.52 -16.67
N ALA A 309 -10.95 -18.71 -15.37
CA ALA A 309 -11.82 -19.50 -14.50
C ALA A 309 -13.20 -18.86 -14.28
N PHE A 310 -13.33 -17.56 -14.52
CA PHE A 310 -14.57 -16.81 -14.29
C PHE A 310 -15.41 -16.62 -15.56
N VAL A 311 -14.88 -17.01 -16.74
CA VAL A 311 -15.47 -16.72 -18.04
C VAL A 311 -15.89 -18.02 -18.72
N SER A 312 -17.11 -18.07 -19.21
CA SER A 312 -17.60 -19.16 -20.05
C SER A 312 -16.96 -19.17 -21.44
N ALA A 313 -17.10 -20.28 -22.16
CA ALA A 313 -16.49 -20.44 -23.50
C ALA A 313 -16.94 -19.37 -24.53
N ASP A 314 -18.14 -18.81 -24.34
CA ASP A 314 -18.69 -17.73 -25.17
C ASP A 314 -18.23 -16.31 -24.74
N GLY A 315 -17.33 -16.23 -23.76
CA GLY A 315 -16.82 -14.97 -23.23
C GLY A 315 -17.73 -14.29 -22.20
N THR A 316 -18.80 -14.93 -21.74
CA THR A 316 -19.70 -14.34 -20.73
C THR A 316 -19.27 -14.66 -19.31
N ILE A 317 -19.62 -13.79 -18.37
CA ILE A 317 -19.57 -14.01 -16.92
C ILE A 317 -21.00 -14.19 -16.43
N SER A 318 -21.30 -15.31 -15.78
CA SER A 318 -22.64 -15.53 -15.21
C SER A 318 -22.76 -14.87 -13.83
N LYS A 319 -24.00 -14.50 -13.47
CA LYS A 319 -24.31 -14.00 -12.11
C LYS A 319 -24.04 -15.04 -11.02
N ASP A 320 -24.07 -16.32 -11.36
CA ASP A 320 -23.70 -17.39 -10.43
C ASP A 320 -22.23 -17.35 -10.04
N VAL A 321 -21.37 -16.79 -10.92
CA VAL A 321 -19.94 -16.66 -10.69
C VAL A 321 -19.59 -15.28 -10.13
N MET A 322 -20.13 -14.21 -10.72
CA MET A 322 -20.00 -12.84 -10.24
C MET A 322 -21.37 -12.16 -10.26
N TYR A 323 -21.98 -11.95 -9.08
CA TYR A 323 -23.37 -11.54 -8.96
C TYR A 323 -23.72 -10.20 -9.60
N ASP A 324 -22.75 -9.32 -9.73
CA ASP A 324 -22.82 -8.01 -10.40
C ASP A 324 -21.81 -7.88 -11.54
N PHE A 325 -21.27 -9.02 -12.02
CA PHE A 325 -20.27 -9.11 -13.08
C PHE A 325 -18.92 -8.47 -12.74
N LEU A 326 -18.63 -8.30 -11.44
CA LEU A 326 -17.38 -7.78 -10.90
C LEU A 326 -16.96 -8.54 -9.63
N HIS A 327 -17.88 -8.69 -8.67
CA HIS A 327 -17.59 -9.30 -7.38
C HIS A 327 -18.00 -10.77 -7.40
N PRO A 328 -17.09 -11.69 -6.99
CA PRO A 328 -17.40 -13.11 -6.94
C PRO A 328 -18.56 -13.42 -5.97
N SER A 329 -19.38 -14.38 -6.36
CA SER A 329 -20.29 -15.12 -5.50
C SER A 329 -19.52 -16.20 -4.72
N ALA A 330 -20.19 -16.98 -3.88
CA ALA A 330 -19.63 -18.18 -3.25
C ALA A 330 -18.96 -19.10 -4.29
N LYS A 331 -19.66 -19.39 -5.41
CA LYS A 331 -19.11 -20.18 -6.53
C LYS A 331 -17.87 -19.51 -7.17
N GLY A 332 -17.88 -18.17 -7.32
CA GLY A 332 -16.73 -17.44 -7.84
C GLY A 332 -15.52 -17.55 -6.92
N TYR A 333 -15.70 -17.51 -5.63
CA TYR A 333 -14.62 -17.71 -4.66
C TYR A 333 -14.10 -19.15 -4.64
N ASP A 334 -14.95 -20.16 -4.86
CA ASP A 334 -14.50 -21.54 -5.05
C ASP A 334 -13.61 -21.68 -6.31
N LEU A 335 -13.99 -21.03 -7.39
CA LEU A 335 -13.18 -21.01 -8.61
C LEU A 335 -11.83 -20.34 -8.35
N TRP A 336 -11.81 -19.21 -7.64
CA TRP A 336 -10.58 -18.53 -7.25
C TRP A 336 -9.68 -19.44 -6.41
N ALA A 337 -10.23 -19.98 -5.32
CA ALA A 337 -9.51 -20.90 -4.44
C ALA A 337 -8.88 -22.06 -5.22
N SER A 338 -9.68 -22.74 -6.05
CA SER A 338 -9.24 -23.87 -6.84
C SER A 338 -8.14 -23.52 -7.82
N ALA A 339 -8.28 -22.38 -8.52
CA ALA A 339 -7.33 -21.97 -9.56
C ALA A 339 -5.97 -21.55 -8.98
N MET A 340 -5.91 -21.00 -7.77
CA MET A 340 -4.65 -20.55 -7.17
C MET A 340 -4.01 -21.59 -6.23
N SER A 341 -4.77 -22.60 -5.76
CA SER A 341 -4.34 -23.53 -4.70
C SER A 341 -2.97 -24.16 -4.95
N GLY A 342 -2.76 -24.75 -6.10
CA GLY A 342 -1.51 -25.44 -6.43
C GLY A 342 -0.29 -24.52 -6.43
N THR A 343 -0.45 -23.26 -6.85
CA THR A 343 0.65 -22.29 -6.82
C THR A 343 0.89 -21.77 -5.40
N LEU A 344 -0.18 -21.48 -4.66
CA LEU A 344 -0.07 -21.06 -3.25
C LEU A 344 0.63 -22.13 -2.40
N GLU A 345 0.25 -23.40 -2.53
CA GLU A 345 0.89 -24.50 -1.80
C GLU A 345 2.38 -24.64 -2.13
N ARG A 346 2.76 -24.55 -3.41
CA ARG A 346 4.18 -24.57 -3.79
C ARG A 346 4.96 -23.42 -3.15
N LEU A 347 4.38 -22.23 -3.14
CA LEU A 347 5.02 -21.07 -2.52
C LEU A 347 5.16 -21.22 -1.01
N LEU A 348 4.19 -21.81 -0.33
CA LEU A 348 4.25 -22.06 1.11
C LEU A 348 5.32 -23.10 1.49
N GLN A 349 5.51 -24.12 0.65
CA GLN A 349 6.49 -25.21 0.88
C GLN A 349 7.92 -24.87 0.45
N ALA A 350 8.10 -23.86 -0.42
CA ALA A 350 9.43 -23.50 -0.87
C ALA A 350 10.29 -23.00 0.31
N PRO A 351 11.61 -23.27 0.34
CA PRO A 351 12.50 -22.70 1.37
C PRO A 351 12.46 -21.16 1.28
N ALA A 352 12.64 -20.48 2.42
CA ALA A 352 12.72 -19.02 2.44
C ALA A 352 13.80 -18.54 1.45
N SER A 353 13.50 -17.50 0.68
CA SER A 353 14.53 -16.89 -0.16
C SER A 353 15.69 -16.43 0.72
N PRO A 354 16.96 -16.74 0.38
CA PRO A 354 18.08 -16.20 1.13
C PRO A 354 18.01 -14.67 1.12
N ALA A 355 18.17 -14.07 2.30
CA ALA A 355 18.37 -12.63 2.38
C ALA A 355 19.59 -12.29 1.49
N ARG A 356 19.46 -11.39 0.53
CA ARG A 356 20.62 -10.87 -0.18
C ARG A 356 21.41 -10.02 0.81
N GLU A 357 22.65 -10.43 1.07
CA GLU A 357 23.64 -9.64 1.80
C GLU A 357 23.95 -8.32 1.10
#